data_fe5845807f7faad1b30479a2e0d9424d
#
_entry.id   fe5845807f7faad1b30479a2e0d9424d
#
_cell.length_a   1.000
_cell.length_b   1.000
_cell.length_c   1.000
_cell.angle_alpha   90.00
_cell.angle_beta   90.00
_cell.angle_gamma   90.00
#
_symmetry.space_group_name_H-M   'P 1'
#
loop_
_entity.id
_entity.type
_entity.pdbx_description
1 polymer ?
#
loop_
_entity_poly.entity_id
_entity_poly.type
_entity_poly.pdbx_seq_one_letter_code
_entity_poly.pdbx_strand_id
1 'polypeptide(L)'
;DPSGVIVGKYRKVHLPGHFEYEPKRRWQHLEKRYFEPGDLGFPVWRTMNGIMGMCICNDRRWPETFRVMGLQGVELVMLGYNTPTLNSMKEDESAATRMHHNHLCMQSGAYQNACWVVGTAKAGNEDGFELMAGSCIVNPDG
;
A
#
# COMPACT_ATOMS: atom_id res chain seq x y z
N ASP A 1 2.20 -14.49 -15.09
CA ASP A 1 1.65 -15.84 -14.96
C ASP A 1 2.78 -16.84 -14.68
N PRO A 2 2.49 -18.12 -14.40
CA PRO A 2 3.52 -19.13 -14.13
C PRO A 2 4.54 -19.37 -15.25
N SER A 3 4.22 -18.96 -16.47
CA SER A 3 5.16 -19.05 -17.62
C SER A 3 6.11 -17.86 -17.71
N GLY A 4 5.96 -16.86 -16.84
CA GLY A 4 6.74 -15.62 -16.86
C GLY A 4 6.16 -14.53 -17.78
N VAL A 5 5.00 -14.76 -18.40
CA VAL A 5 4.34 -13.74 -19.21
C VAL A 5 3.72 -12.66 -18.30
N ILE A 6 3.98 -11.40 -18.64
CA ILE A 6 3.37 -10.25 -17.93
C ILE A 6 1.90 -10.15 -18.34
N VAL A 7 0.99 -10.45 -17.40
CA VAL A 7 -0.47 -10.43 -17.64
C VAL A 7 -1.09 -9.05 -17.39
N GLY A 8 -0.38 -8.15 -16.71
CA GLY A 8 -0.88 -6.81 -16.45
C GLY A 8 0.13 -5.92 -15.75
N LYS A 9 -0.24 -4.65 -15.58
CA LYS A 9 0.56 -3.63 -14.92
C LYS A 9 -0.34 -2.76 -14.05
N TYR A 10 0.16 -2.38 -12.89
CA TYR A 10 -0.45 -1.39 -12.01
C TYR A 10 0.41 -0.13 -11.95
N ARG A 11 -0.25 1.02 -11.86
CA ARG A 11 0.39 2.31 -11.58
C ARG A 11 -0.25 2.90 -10.32
N LYS A 12 0.57 3.32 -9.36
CA LYS A 12 0.14 3.86 -8.08
C LYS A 12 -0.80 5.05 -8.25
N VAL A 13 -2.01 4.95 -7.68
CA VAL A 13 -3.06 5.97 -7.81
C VAL A 13 -2.93 7.02 -6.69
N HIS A 14 -2.74 6.59 -5.45
CA HIS A 14 -2.71 7.48 -4.30
C HIS A 14 -1.27 7.85 -3.91
N LEU A 15 -0.76 8.91 -4.52
CA LEU A 15 0.57 9.44 -4.20
C LEU A 15 0.54 10.11 -2.81
N PRO A 16 1.41 9.70 -1.87
CA PRO A 16 1.51 10.33 -0.56
C PRO A 16 2.31 11.63 -0.59
N GLY A 17 2.26 12.36 0.54
CA GLY A 17 3.12 13.49 0.80
C GLY A 17 2.67 14.78 0.12
N HIS A 18 3.66 15.59 -0.24
CA HIS A 18 3.46 16.95 -0.70
C HIS A 18 4.26 17.23 -1.99
N PHE A 19 3.97 18.36 -2.63
CA PHE A 19 4.58 18.74 -3.91
C PHE A 19 5.82 19.62 -3.70
N GLU A 20 5.70 20.63 -2.81
CA GLU A 20 6.78 21.60 -2.60
C GLU A 20 7.78 21.09 -1.55
N TYR A 21 9.06 21.40 -1.77
CA TYR A 21 10.10 21.17 -0.77
C TYR A 21 9.89 22.10 0.43
N GLU A 22 9.82 21.54 1.64
CA GLU A 22 9.64 22.28 2.88
C GLU A 22 10.91 22.21 3.75
N PRO A 23 11.74 23.26 3.77
CA PRO A 23 13.07 23.22 4.43
C PRO A 23 13.02 22.87 5.93
N LYS A 24 11.89 23.10 6.59
CA LYS A 24 11.71 22.84 8.04
C LYS A 24 11.28 21.41 8.34
N ARG A 25 10.90 20.62 7.33
CA ARG A 25 10.52 19.24 7.54
C ARG A 25 11.75 18.36 7.72
N ARG A 26 11.76 17.59 8.77
CA ARG A 26 12.82 16.61 9.05
C ARG A 26 12.91 15.54 7.96
N TRP A 27 11.79 15.20 7.33
CA TRP A 27 11.70 14.23 6.26
C TRP A 27 10.81 14.72 5.13
N GLN A 28 11.27 14.60 3.90
CA GLN A 28 10.54 15.02 2.71
C GLN A 28 9.83 13.83 2.06
N HIS A 29 8.54 13.96 1.79
CA HIS A 29 7.76 12.95 1.09
C HIS A 29 7.20 13.56 -0.20
N LEU A 30 8.01 13.54 -1.25
CA LEU A 30 7.81 14.33 -2.46
C LEU A 30 7.29 13.51 -3.66
N GLU A 31 6.57 12.40 -3.44
CA GLU A 31 6.07 11.59 -4.56
C GLU A 31 5.21 12.41 -5.53
N LYS A 32 4.39 13.34 -5.02
CA LYS A 32 3.55 14.23 -5.83
C LYS A 32 4.34 15.21 -6.71
N ARG A 33 5.62 15.43 -6.39
CA ARG A 33 6.52 16.27 -7.19
C ARG A 33 7.09 15.52 -8.38
N TYR A 34 7.32 14.21 -8.23
CA TYR A 34 8.04 13.41 -9.22
C TYR A 34 7.15 12.53 -10.08
N PHE A 35 5.93 12.25 -9.62
CA PHE A 35 5.03 11.30 -10.27
C PHE A 35 3.64 11.88 -10.49
N GLU A 36 3.02 11.49 -11.58
CA GLU A 36 1.60 11.66 -11.81
C GLU A 36 0.81 10.49 -11.20
N PRO A 37 -0.44 10.72 -10.74
CA PRO A 37 -1.32 9.62 -10.32
C PRO A 37 -1.49 8.58 -11.41
N GLY A 38 -1.53 7.31 -11.01
CA GLY A 38 -1.76 6.21 -11.95
C GLY A 38 -3.12 6.30 -12.66
N ASP A 39 -3.14 6.01 -13.94
CA ASP A 39 -4.27 6.16 -14.85
C ASP A 39 -4.96 4.83 -15.22
N LEU A 40 -4.51 3.71 -14.64
CA LEU A 40 -5.05 2.37 -14.93
C LEU A 40 -6.15 1.93 -13.95
N GLY A 41 -6.48 2.75 -12.95
CA GLY A 41 -7.40 2.38 -11.89
C GLY A 41 -6.88 1.23 -11.02
N PHE A 42 -7.79 0.39 -10.53
CA PHE A 42 -7.47 -0.76 -9.69
C PHE A 42 -7.92 -2.05 -10.38
N PRO A 43 -7.21 -2.51 -11.42
CA PRO A 43 -7.55 -3.71 -12.15
C PRO A 43 -7.22 -4.98 -11.35
N VAL A 44 -7.90 -6.07 -11.71
CA VAL A 44 -7.58 -7.42 -11.24
C VAL A 44 -7.29 -8.33 -12.43
N TRP A 45 -6.53 -9.40 -12.18
CA TRP A 45 -6.11 -10.32 -13.23
C TRP A 45 -6.35 -11.76 -12.80
N ARG A 46 -6.89 -12.54 -13.71
CA ARG A 46 -6.97 -14.00 -13.52
C ARG A 46 -5.63 -14.62 -13.83
N THR A 47 -4.94 -15.10 -12.81
CA THR A 47 -3.62 -15.75 -12.91
C THR A 47 -3.39 -16.67 -11.70
N MET A 48 -2.45 -17.61 -11.80
CA MET A 48 -2.10 -18.53 -10.69
C MET A 48 -3.33 -19.22 -10.05
N ASN A 49 -4.30 -19.59 -10.86
CA ASN A 49 -5.57 -20.23 -10.49
C ASN A 49 -6.50 -19.38 -9.62
N GLY A 50 -6.32 -18.03 -9.57
CA GLY A 50 -7.15 -17.13 -8.80
C GLY A 50 -7.31 -15.77 -9.48
N ILE A 51 -8.06 -14.87 -8.83
CA ILE A 51 -8.22 -13.48 -9.23
C ILE A 51 -7.35 -12.62 -8.31
N MET A 52 -6.30 -12.04 -8.86
CA MET A 52 -5.30 -11.28 -8.12
C MET A 52 -5.36 -9.79 -8.44
N GLY A 53 -5.24 -8.97 -7.41
CA GLY A 53 -5.04 -7.53 -7.50
C GLY A 53 -3.71 -7.11 -6.90
N MET A 54 -3.25 -5.92 -7.24
CA MET A 54 -2.11 -5.31 -6.58
C MET A 54 -2.30 -3.82 -6.41
N CYS A 55 -1.68 -3.28 -5.37
CA CYS A 55 -1.61 -1.85 -5.13
C CYS A 55 -0.23 -1.50 -4.51
N ILE A 56 0.05 -0.22 -4.33
CA ILE A 56 1.37 0.22 -3.87
C ILE A 56 1.24 1.16 -2.67
N CYS A 57 1.86 0.78 -1.55
CA CYS A 57 2.12 1.64 -0.40
C CYS A 57 0.89 2.42 0.10
N ASN A 58 0.78 3.71 -0.23
CA ASN A 58 -0.29 4.61 0.23
C ASN A 58 -1.69 4.20 -0.26
N ASP A 59 -1.80 3.46 -1.36
CA ASP A 59 -3.10 2.98 -1.85
C ASP A 59 -3.87 2.19 -0.80
N ARG A 60 -3.19 1.43 0.07
CA ARG A 60 -3.83 0.62 1.11
C ARG A 60 -4.63 1.44 2.13
N ARG A 61 -4.34 2.75 2.24
CA ARG A 61 -5.01 3.63 3.20
C ARG A 61 -6.38 4.13 2.73
N TRP A 62 -6.72 3.86 1.49
CA TRP A 62 -7.94 4.33 0.84
C TRP A 62 -8.88 3.15 0.57
N PRO A 63 -10.10 3.18 1.12
CA PRO A 63 -11.04 2.06 0.99
C PRO A 63 -11.41 1.78 -0.47
N GLU A 64 -11.38 2.78 -1.35
CA GLU A 64 -11.67 2.65 -2.77
C GLU A 64 -10.76 1.62 -3.44
N THR A 65 -9.49 1.56 -3.04
CA THR A 65 -8.51 0.59 -3.58
C THR A 65 -9.03 -0.84 -3.44
N PHE A 66 -9.38 -1.24 -2.23
CA PHE A 66 -9.87 -2.59 -1.96
C PHE A 66 -11.26 -2.81 -2.53
N ARG A 67 -12.14 -1.79 -2.42
CA ARG A 67 -13.53 -1.93 -2.85
C ARG A 67 -13.66 -2.10 -4.35
N VAL A 68 -12.92 -1.34 -5.15
CA VAL A 68 -12.94 -1.47 -6.61
C VAL A 68 -12.42 -2.84 -7.05
N MET A 69 -11.36 -3.36 -6.43
CA MET A 69 -10.88 -4.71 -6.69
C MET A 69 -11.86 -5.78 -6.20
N GLY A 70 -12.48 -5.57 -5.02
CA GLY A 70 -13.50 -6.47 -4.47
C GLY A 70 -14.71 -6.63 -5.39
N LEU A 71 -15.21 -5.54 -5.98
CA LEU A 71 -16.32 -5.57 -6.95
C LEU A 71 -15.97 -6.31 -8.24
N GLN A 72 -14.69 -6.49 -8.55
CA GLN A 72 -14.21 -7.29 -9.66
C GLN A 72 -13.92 -8.77 -9.26
N GLY A 73 -14.21 -9.13 -8.00
CA GLY A 73 -14.05 -10.50 -7.51
C GLY A 73 -12.62 -10.87 -7.13
N VAL A 74 -11.82 -9.92 -6.65
CA VAL A 74 -10.45 -10.21 -6.19
C VAL A 74 -10.45 -11.22 -5.05
N GLU A 75 -9.55 -12.19 -5.11
CA GLU A 75 -9.36 -13.20 -4.08
C GLU A 75 -8.09 -12.93 -3.25
N LEU A 76 -7.07 -12.33 -3.89
CA LEU A 76 -5.81 -11.97 -3.25
C LEU A 76 -5.33 -10.59 -3.72
N VAL A 77 -5.11 -9.68 -2.77
CA VAL A 77 -4.47 -8.38 -3.01
C VAL A 77 -3.03 -8.42 -2.48
N MET A 78 -2.09 -8.11 -3.35
CA MET A 78 -0.66 -8.01 -3.01
C MET A 78 -0.22 -6.56 -3.00
N LEU A 79 0.52 -6.15 -1.98
CA LEU A 79 1.08 -4.79 -1.92
C LEU A 79 2.44 -4.75 -1.25
N GLY A 80 3.26 -3.78 -1.69
CA GLY A 80 4.56 -3.48 -1.10
C GLY A 80 4.63 -2.04 -0.58
N TYR A 81 5.37 -1.82 0.51
CA TYR A 81 5.56 -0.49 1.09
C TYR A 81 6.87 -0.35 1.88
N ASN A 82 7.37 0.88 1.95
CA ASN A 82 8.59 1.26 2.65
C ASN A 82 8.33 2.44 3.62
N THR A 83 7.30 2.34 4.43
CA THR A 83 6.83 3.41 5.30
C THR A 83 7.81 3.67 6.46
N PRO A 84 8.31 4.92 6.65
CA PRO A 84 9.12 5.26 7.82
C PRO A 84 8.31 5.21 9.13
N THR A 85 8.99 4.95 10.25
CA THR A 85 8.40 5.06 11.59
C THR A 85 8.00 6.49 11.93
N LEU A 86 8.74 7.47 11.41
CA LEU A 86 8.44 8.89 11.56
C LEU A 86 7.34 9.34 10.58
N ASN A 87 6.30 10.00 11.10
CA ASN A 87 5.30 10.68 10.28
C ASN A 87 5.65 12.16 10.13
N SER A 88 6.09 12.58 8.94
CA SER A 88 6.48 13.97 8.69
C SER A 88 5.33 14.98 8.79
N MET A 89 4.08 14.50 8.76
CA MET A 89 2.88 15.35 8.88
C MET A 89 2.34 15.40 10.32
N LYS A 90 2.74 14.43 11.15
CA LYS A 90 2.28 14.28 12.52
C LYS A 90 3.42 13.68 13.36
N GLU A 91 4.35 14.53 13.77
CA GLU A 91 5.59 14.11 14.46
C GLU A 91 5.36 13.49 15.84
N ASP A 92 4.19 13.78 16.46
CA ASP A 92 3.77 13.21 17.74
C ASP A 92 3.11 11.83 17.63
N GLU A 93 2.89 11.34 16.39
CA GLU A 93 2.35 9.99 16.18
C GLU A 93 3.37 8.92 16.54
N SER A 94 3.03 8.06 17.51
CA SER A 94 3.92 6.97 17.91
C SER A 94 4.07 5.91 16.82
N ALA A 95 5.23 5.21 16.81
CA ALA A 95 5.46 4.09 15.91
C ALA A 95 4.39 2.97 16.08
N ALA A 96 3.93 2.74 17.31
CA ALA A 96 2.87 1.77 17.60
C ALA A 96 1.53 2.19 16.97
N THR A 97 1.16 3.47 17.05
CA THR A 97 -0.06 4.00 16.41
C THR A 97 0.04 3.89 14.88
N ARG A 98 1.20 4.19 14.31
CA ARG A 98 1.42 4.03 12.86
C ARG A 98 1.30 2.57 12.42
N MET A 99 1.86 1.64 13.19
CA MET A 99 1.75 0.21 12.92
C MET A 99 0.29 -0.26 13.03
N HIS A 100 -0.44 0.20 14.06
CA HIS A 100 -1.87 -0.09 14.19
C HIS A 100 -2.64 0.38 12.96
N HIS A 101 -2.47 1.62 12.52
CA HIS A 101 -3.14 2.15 11.33
C HIS A 101 -2.75 1.40 10.05
N ASN A 102 -1.49 0.94 9.97
CA ASN A 102 -1.03 0.11 8.85
C ASN A 102 -1.80 -1.20 8.75
N HIS A 103 -1.90 -1.94 9.86
CA HIS A 103 -2.62 -3.20 9.89
C HIS A 103 -4.14 -3.01 9.75
N LEU A 104 -4.71 -2.01 10.43
CA LEU A 104 -6.14 -1.67 10.35
C LEU A 104 -6.62 -1.51 8.91
N CYS A 105 -5.88 -0.80 8.07
CA CYS A 105 -6.24 -0.60 6.66
C CYS A 105 -6.30 -1.94 5.90
N MET A 106 -5.32 -2.82 6.11
CA MET A 106 -5.25 -4.11 5.43
C MET A 106 -6.30 -5.09 5.97
N GLN A 107 -6.51 -5.12 7.29
CA GLN A 107 -7.54 -5.93 7.94
C GLN A 107 -8.94 -5.53 7.48
N SER A 108 -9.24 -4.23 7.50
CA SER A 108 -10.51 -3.70 7.01
C SER A 108 -10.71 -4.01 5.52
N GLY A 109 -9.66 -3.83 4.70
CA GLY A 109 -9.70 -4.13 3.27
C GLY A 109 -10.01 -5.61 3.00
N ALA A 110 -9.34 -6.52 3.73
CA ALA A 110 -9.56 -7.95 3.63
C ALA A 110 -10.99 -8.35 4.03
N TYR A 111 -11.42 -7.94 5.22
CA TYR A 111 -12.71 -8.29 5.80
C TYR A 111 -13.88 -7.76 4.95
N GLN A 112 -13.87 -6.47 4.61
CA GLN A 112 -14.98 -5.83 3.87
C GLN A 112 -15.14 -6.32 2.43
N ASN A 113 -14.11 -6.95 1.86
CA ASN A 113 -14.12 -7.43 0.48
C ASN A 113 -13.93 -8.94 0.36
N ALA A 114 -13.94 -9.67 1.49
CA ALA A 114 -13.83 -11.14 1.57
C ALA A 114 -12.62 -11.66 0.77
N CYS A 115 -11.46 -11.00 0.87
CA CYS A 115 -10.26 -11.35 0.13
C CYS A 115 -9.04 -11.48 1.05
N TRP A 116 -8.02 -12.19 0.60
CA TRP A 116 -6.72 -12.21 1.25
C TRP A 116 -5.94 -10.93 0.93
N VAL A 117 -5.17 -10.44 1.90
CA VAL A 117 -4.26 -9.30 1.69
C VAL A 117 -2.85 -9.69 2.13
N VAL A 118 -1.87 -9.56 1.24
CA VAL A 118 -0.46 -9.79 1.54
C VAL A 118 0.27 -8.46 1.46
N GLY A 119 0.68 -7.95 2.62
CA GLY A 119 1.45 -6.73 2.77
C GLY A 119 2.93 -7.02 2.98
N THR A 120 3.79 -6.62 2.06
CA THR A 120 5.24 -6.76 2.16
C THR A 120 5.87 -5.42 2.52
N ALA A 121 6.44 -5.33 3.72
CA ALA A 121 7.07 -4.13 4.25
C ALA A 121 8.59 -4.18 4.15
N LYS A 122 9.20 -3.09 3.70
CA LYS A 122 10.64 -2.89 3.90
C LYS A 122 10.94 -2.65 5.36
N ALA A 123 11.99 -3.27 5.87
CA ALA A 123 12.51 -3.13 7.24
C ALA A 123 13.92 -2.53 7.22
N GLY A 124 14.39 -2.12 8.40
CA GLY A 124 15.74 -1.60 8.60
C GLY A 124 15.81 -0.07 8.55
N ASN A 125 17.01 0.44 8.34
CA ASN A 125 17.29 1.88 8.28
C ASN A 125 17.74 2.25 6.86
N GLU A 126 17.22 3.35 6.34
CA GLU A 126 17.58 3.89 5.02
C GLU A 126 17.73 5.40 5.13
N ASP A 127 18.88 5.91 4.76
CA ASP A 127 19.22 7.35 4.83
C ASP A 127 18.97 8.00 6.19
N GLY A 128 19.19 7.24 7.29
CA GLY A 128 18.97 7.69 8.65
C GLY A 128 17.52 7.60 9.14
N PHE A 129 16.61 7.03 8.36
CA PHE A 129 15.22 6.81 8.75
C PHE A 129 14.95 5.33 8.97
N GLU A 130 14.41 5.02 10.13
CA GLU A 130 13.93 3.68 10.44
C GLU A 130 12.63 3.39 9.68
N LEU A 131 12.56 2.22 9.05
CA LEU A 131 11.37 1.75 8.34
C LEU A 131 10.58 0.82 9.26
N MET A 132 9.26 0.99 9.25
CA MET A 132 8.39 0.39 10.26
C MET A 132 8.22 -1.13 10.14
N ALA A 133 8.70 -1.75 9.06
CA ALA A 133 8.50 -3.18 8.82
C ALA A 133 7.00 -3.59 8.86
N GLY A 134 6.67 -4.72 9.51
CA GLY A 134 5.28 -5.14 9.71
C GLY A 134 4.64 -5.79 8.49
N SER A 135 5.41 -6.62 7.74
CA SER A 135 4.83 -7.51 6.73
C SER A 135 3.79 -8.42 7.36
N CYS A 136 2.67 -8.62 6.68
CA CYS A 136 1.58 -9.45 7.19
C CYS A 136 0.81 -10.14 6.07
N ILE A 137 0.12 -11.21 6.45
CA ILE A 137 -0.89 -11.87 5.63
C ILE A 137 -2.19 -11.79 6.43
N VAL A 138 -3.20 -11.20 5.84
CA VAL A 138 -4.53 -11.03 6.43
C VAL A 138 -5.51 -11.92 5.66
N ASN A 139 -6.25 -12.74 6.39
CA ASN A 139 -7.29 -13.58 5.83
C ASN A 139 -8.60 -12.80 5.61
N PRO A 140 -9.63 -13.37 4.96
CA PRO A 140 -10.91 -12.71 4.73
C PRO A 140 -11.71 -12.34 6.00
N ASP A 141 -11.33 -12.86 7.15
CA ASP A 141 -11.95 -12.53 8.44
C ASP A 141 -11.32 -11.30 9.11
N GLY A 142 -10.25 -10.74 8.54
CA GLY A 142 -9.51 -9.56 9.06
C GLY A 142 -8.35 -9.95 9.97
#